data_6a175b00c997dc2859d4908f25fd5917
#
_entry.id   6a175b00c997dc2859d4908f25fd5917
#
_cell.length_a   1.000
_cell.length_b   1.000
_cell.length_c   1.000
_cell.angle_alpha   90.00
_cell.angle_beta   90.00
_cell.angle_gamma   90.00
#
_symmetry.space_group_name_H-M   'P 1'
#
loop_
_entity.id
_entity.type
_entity.pdbx_description
1 polymer ?
#
loop_
_entity_poly.entity_id
_entity_poly.type
_entity_poly.pdbx_seq_one_letter_code
_entity_poly.pdbx_strand_id
1 'polypeptide(L)'
;MIRIAILTLILAFSCDYLSPTEINFISDSDLIEMQEIEYILLDVRSPDEFSSGFIKKAKNLDFYSETFQNDLLSIDKSLPVVLYCRTNNRSTKTANILKQNGFKEISVLEGGITEWVKRGNDINYSTYSE
;
A
#
# COMPACT_ATOMS: atom_id res chain seq x y z
N MET A 1 38.20 48.83 26.05
CA MET A 1 37.09 47.92 26.47
C MET A 1 36.57 47.21 25.25
N ILE A 2 37.00 45.97 25.05
CA ILE A 2 36.62 45.16 23.89
C ILE A 2 35.36 44.40 24.27
N ARG A 3 34.23 44.70 23.61
CA ARG A 3 32.99 43.96 23.75
C ARG A 3 33.05 42.75 22.80
N ILE A 4 33.26 41.56 23.37
CA ILE A 4 33.19 40.29 22.64
C ILE A 4 31.70 39.97 22.50
N ALA A 5 31.16 40.09 21.29
CA ALA A 5 29.83 39.61 20.94
C ALA A 5 29.95 38.09 20.73
N ILE A 6 29.44 37.33 21.67
CA ILE A 6 29.27 35.88 21.52
C ILE A 6 28.09 35.63 20.63
N LEU A 7 28.38 35.32 19.37
CA LEU A 7 27.38 34.86 18.39
C LEU A 7 27.02 33.41 18.69
N THR A 8 25.96 33.18 19.48
CA THR A 8 25.43 31.86 19.72
C THR A 8 24.75 31.34 18.45
N LEU A 9 25.46 30.50 17.71
CA LEU A 9 24.92 29.77 16.57
C LEU A 9 23.95 28.69 17.11
N ILE A 10 22.66 29.01 17.09
CA ILE A 10 21.59 28.03 17.37
C ILE A 10 21.52 27.11 16.15
N LEU A 11 22.19 25.96 16.22
CA LEU A 11 21.95 24.83 15.33
C LEU A 11 20.52 24.34 15.62
N ALA A 12 19.56 24.79 14.83
CA ALA A 12 18.25 24.20 14.78
C ALA A 12 18.42 22.75 14.24
N PHE A 13 18.57 21.83 15.15
CA PHE A 13 18.40 20.41 14.83
C PHE A 13 16.92 20.24 14.45
N SER A 14 16.66 20.31 13.16
CA SER A 14 15.37 19.89 12.60
C SER A 14 15.32 18.38 12.83
N CYS A 15 14.80 17.98 13.99
CA CYS A 15 14.39 16.63 14.23
C CYS A 15 13.19 16.41 13.30
N ASP A 16 13.43 15.84 12.12
CA ASP A 16 12.36 15.20 11.37
C ASP A 16 11.74 14.18 12.32
N TYR A 17 10.66 14.59 12.95
CA TYR A 17 9.79 13.69 13.71
C TYR A 17 9.24 12.71 12.68
N LEU A 18 9.92 11.58 12.53
CA LEU A 18 9.42 10.42 11.78
C LEU A 18 8.16 9.97 12.49
N SER A 19 7.02 10.50 12.06
CA SER A 19 5.73 9.98 12.48
C SER A 19 5.71 8.49 12.15
N PRO A 20 5.31 7.63 13.10
CA PRO A 20 5.25 6.20 12.82
C PRO A 20 4.31 5.98 11.64
N THR A 21 4.74 5.19 10.67
CA THR A 21 3.89 4.80 9.54
C THR A 21 2.62 4.16 10.07
N GLU A 22 1.48 4.73 9.74
CA GLU A 22 0.19 4.14 10.04
C GLU A 22 -0.34 3.37 8.83
N ILE A 23 -1.08 2.30 9.09
CA ILE A 23 -1.80 1.56 8.06
C ILE A 23 -3.21 2.16 8.00
N ASN A 24 -3.57 2.70 6.86
CA ASN A 24 -4.88 3.27 6.64
C ASN A 24 -5.85 2.20 6.13
N PHE A 25 -7.05 2.15 6.69
CA PHE A 25 -8.14 1.37 6.10
C PHE A 25 -9.01 2.31 5.28
N ILE A 26 -9.16 2.00 4.01
CA ILE A 26 -9.84 2.86 3.05
C ILE A 26 -11.08 2.19 2.48
N SER A 27 -12.09 3.00 2.16
CA SER A 27 -13.29 2.54 1.48
C SER A 27 -13.07 2.36 -0.02
N ASP A 28 -14.02 1.74 -0.71
CA ASP A 28 -14.05 1.65 -2.16
C ASP A 28 -14.15 3.04 -2.83
N SER A 29 -14.89 3.99 -2.25
CA SER A 29 -14.93 5.37 -2.74
C SER A 29 -13.56 6.06 -2.64
N ASP A 30 -12.83 5.87 -1.55
CA ASP A 30 -11.48 6.41 -1.42
C ASP A 30 -10.54 5.84 -2.50
N LEU A 31 -10.61 4.54 -2.76
CA LEU A 31 -9.81 3.91 -3.81
C LEU A 31 -10.18 4.43 -5.22
N ILE A 32 -11.45 4.68 -5.46
CA ILE A 32 -11.91 5.24 -6.74
C ILE A 32 -11.38 6.67 -6.92
N GLU A 33 -11.37 7.48 -5.86
CA GLU A 33 -10.83 8.84 -5.89
C GLU A 33 -9.31 8.87 -6.10
N MET A 34 -8.58 7.85 -5.64
CA MET A 34 -7.13 7.73 -5.84
C MET A 34 -6.71 7.53 -7.31
N GLN A 35 -7.64 7.29 -8.25
CA GLN A 35 -7.29 7.04 -9.66
C GLN A 35 -6.56 8.20 -10.35
N GLU A 36 -6.64 9.40 -9.80
CA GLU A 36 -5.97 10.60 -10.31
C GLU A 36 -4.50 10.73 -9.87
N ILE A 37 -4.05 9.89 -8.96
CA ILE A 37 -2.66 9.87 -8.48
C ILE A 37 -1.97 8.56 -8.87
N GLU A 38 -0.64 8.56 -8.85
CA GLU A 38 0.15 7.34 -9.06
C GLU A 38 0.23 6.54 -7.76
N TYR A 39 -0.17 5.28 -7.80
CA TYR A 39 -0.10 4.34 -6.68
C TYR A 39 0.04 2.91 -7.17
N ILE A 40 0.43 2.02 -6.28
CA ILE A 40 0.53 0.58 -6.54
C ILE A 40 -0.68 -0.10 -5.90
N LEU A 41 -1.48 -0.80 -6.70
CA LEU A 41 -2.59 -1.64 -6.21
C LEU A 41 -2.17 -3.11 -6.26
N LEU A 42 -2.11 -3.77 -5.10
CA LEU A 42 -1.73 -5.17 -4.98
C LEU A 42 -2.90 -6.04 -4.53
N ASP A 43 -3.19 -7.05 -5.33
CA ASP A 43 -4.04 -8.16 -4.96
C ASP A 43 -3.17 -9.29 -4.40
N VAL A 44 -3.26 -9.53 -3.10
CA VAL A 44 -2.45 -10.54 -2.42
C VAL A 44 -3.17 -11.89 -2.29
N ARG A 45 -4.14 -12.15 -3.16
CA ARG A 45 -4.79 -13.45 -3.29
C ARG A 45 -3.95 -14.41 -4.14
N SER A 46 -4.38 -15.67 -4.18
CA SER A 46 -3.77 -16.64 -5.08
C SER A 46 -4.00 -16.29 -6.57
N PRO A 47 -3.17 -16.80 -7.50
CA PRO A 47 -3.37 -16.60 -8.93
C PRO A 47 -4.74 -17.06 -9.43
N ASP A 48 -5.27 -18.16 -8.92
CA ASP A 48 -6.60 -18.67 -9.27
C ASP A 48 -7.71 -17.73 -8.83
N GLU A 49 -7.63 -17.19 -7.61
CA GLU A 49 -8.57 -16.17 -7.13
C GLU A 49 -8.47 -14.89 -7.99
N PHE A 50 -7.27 -14.45 -8.34
CA PHE A 50 -7.04 -13.27 -9.17
C PHE A 50 -7.63 -13.45 -10.58
N SER A 51 -7.41 -14.59 -11.22
CA SER A 51 -7.92 -14.86 -12.57
C SER A 51 -9.45 -14.94 -12.62
N SER A 52 -10.10 -15.29 -11.50
CA SER A 52 -11.56 -15.27 -11.40
C SER A 52 -12.18 -13.88 -11.29
N GLY A 53 -11.38 -12.83 -11.23
CA GLY A 53 -11.80 -11.44 -11.20
C GLY A 53 -10.96 -10.60 -10.25
N PHE A 54 -10.59 -9.39 -10.68
CA PHE A 54 -9.72 -8.49 -9.94
C PHE A 54 -10.10 -7.02 -10.16
N ILE A 55 -9.70 -6.15 -9.26
CA ILE A 55 -9.91 -4.70 -9.38
C ILE A 55 -8.97 -4.15 -10.46
N LYS A 56 -9.47 -3.31 -11.34
CA LYS A 56 -8.72 -2.69 -12.44
C LYS A 56 -7.40 -2.09 -11.93
N LYS A 57 -6.32 -2.28 -12.70
CA LYS A 57 -4.93 -1.89 -12.40
C LYS A 57 -4.24 -2.73 -11.31
N ALA A 58 -4.92 -3.65 -10.63
CA ALA A 58 -4.28 -4.50 -9.63
C ALA A 58 -3.21 -5.40 -10.24
N LYS A 59 -2.10 -5.54 -9.53
CA LYS A 59 -1.06 -6.54 -9.78
C LYS A 59 -1.23 -7.66 -8.77
N ASN A 60 -1.16 -8.90 -9.22
CA ASN A 60 -1.22 -10.06 -8.33
C ASN A 60 0.14 -10.37 -7.71
N LEU A 61 0.14 -10.57 -6.42
CA LEU A 61 1.27 -11.03 -5.65
C LEU A 61 0.80 -12.09 -4.66
N ASP A 62 0.99 -13.36 -4.98
CA ASP A 62 0.47 -14.46 -4.19
C ASP A 62 1.08 -14.50 -2.79
N PHE A 63 0.26 -14.24 -1.77
CA PHE A 63 0.65 -14.26 -0.36
C PHE A 63 1.29 -15.57 0.09
N TYR A 64 0.95 -16.69 -0.54
CA TYR A 64 1.46 -18.01 -0.20
C TYR A 64 2.65 -18.47 -1.06
N SER A 65 3.11 -17.63 -1.99
CA SER A 65 4.29 -17.92 -2.79
C SER A 65 5.56 -17.92 -1.94
N GLU A 66 6.48 -18.82 -2.23
CA GLU A 66 7.80 -18.88 -1.58
C GLU A 66 8.62 -17.59 -1.82
N THR A 67 8.37 -16.90 -2.93
CA THR A 67 9.06 -15.65 -3.29
C THR A 67 8.32 -14.41 -2.81
N PHE A 68 7.14 -14.55 -2.19
CA PHE A 68 6.24 -13.45 -1.83
C PHE A 68 6.95 -12.28 -1.17
N GLN A 69 7.74 -12.54 -0.14
CA GLN A 69 8.40 -11.49 0.63
C GLN A 69 9.45 -10.74 -0.21
N ASN A 70 10.22 -11.47 -1.02
CA ASN A 70 11.22 -10.85 -1.91
C ASN A 70 10.55 -9.99 -2.97
N ASP A 71 9.48 -10.49 -3.60
CA ASP A 71 8.74 -9.77 -4.63
C ASP A 71 8.04 -8.54 -4.03
N LEU A 72 7.44 -8.67 -2.85
CA LEU A 72 6.80 -7.59 -2.12
C LEU A 72 7.80 -6.46 -1.81
N LEU A 73 9.00 -6.79 -1.33
CA LEU A 73 10.00 -5.81 -0.94
C LEU A 73 10.75 -5.20 -2.13
N SER A 74 10.57 -5.73 -3.33
CA SER A 74 11.13 -5.19 -4.57
C SER A 74 10.32 -4.04 -5.18
N ILE A 75 9.09 -3.80 -4.71
CA ILE A 75 8.24 -2.71 -5.21
C ILE A 75 8.75 -1.34 -4.77
N ASP A 76 8.38 -0.30 -5.50
CA ASP A 76 8.82 1.07 -5.24
C ASP A 76 8.23 1.61 -3.93
N LYS A 77 9.10 1.88 -2.94
CA LYS A 77 8.71 2.39 -1.62
C LYS A 77 8.30 3.87 -1.63
N SER A 78 8.58 4.59 -2.70
CA SER A 78 8.25 6.01 -2.84
C SER A 78 6.79 6.24 -3.22
N LEU A 79 6.10 5.22 -3.71
CA LEU A 79 4.71 5.29 -4.11
C LEU A 79 3.77 4.80 -3.00
N PRO A 80 2.57 5.38 -2.88
CA PRO A 80 1.51 4.81 -2.06
C PRO A 80 1.17 3.37 -2.50
N VAL A 81 0.98 2.49 -1.53
CA VAL A 81 0.61 1.10 -1.77
C VAL A 81 -0.77 0.83 -1.20
N VAL A 82 -1.67 0.36 -2.04
CA VAL A 82 -2.99 -0.12 -1.63
C VAL A 82 -3.03 -1.63 -1.76
N LEU A 83 -3.49 -2.28 -0.73
CA LEU A 83 -3.55 -3.74 -0.62
C LEU A 83 -5.00 -4.21 -0.51
N TYR A 84 -5.32 -5.30 -1.18
CA TYR A 84 -6.54 -6.03 -0.90
C TYR A 84 -6.34 -7.53 -1.04
N CYS A 85 -7.21 -8.27 -0.39
CA CYS A 85 -7.35 -9.70 -0.60
C CYS A 85 -8.84 -10.05 -0.73
N ARG A 86 -9.25 -11.25 -0.34
CA ARG A 86 -10.67 -11.63 -0.36
C ARG A 86 -11.49 -10.78 0.62
N THR A 87 -11.00 -10.65 1.86
CA THR A 87 -11.57 -9.82 2.93
C THR A 87 -10.51 -8.85 3.45
N ASN A 88 -9.89 -9.12 4.62
CA ASN A 88 -8.81 -8.27 5.17
C ASN A 88 -7.62 -9.05 5.73
N ASN A 89 -7.69 -10.37 5.87
CA ASN A 89 -6.69 -11.13 6.62
C ASN A 89 -5.29 -11.05 6.00
N ARG A 90 -5.13 -11.46 4.73
CA ARG A 90 -3.84 -11.47 4.02
C ARG A 90 -3.33 -10.05 3.75
N SER A 91 -4.21 -9.14 3.37
CA SER A 91 -3.85 -7.74 3.09
C SER A 91 -3.36 -7.01 4.33
N THR A 92 -3.98 -7.21 5.49
CA THR A 92 -3.52 -6.61 6.76
C THR A 92 -2.16 -7.16 7.18
N LYS A 93 -1.94 -8.47 7.04
CA LYS A 93 -0.61 -9.09 7.30
C LYS A 93 0.46 -8.52 6.37
N THR A 94 0.14 -8.37 5.09
CA THR A 94 1.03 -7.77 4.09
C THR A 94 1.35 -6.31 4.43
N ALA A 95 0.35 -5.52 4.84
CA ALA A 95 0.54 -4.14 5.26
C ALA A 95 1.52 -4.03 6.43
N ASN A 96 1.46 -4.93 7.40
CA ASN A 96 2.40 -4.97 8.52
C ASN A 96 3.83 -5.30 8.05
N ILE A 97 4.01 -6.19 7.08
CA ILE A 97 5.33 -6.47 6.50
C ILE A 97 5.88 -5.21 5.82
N LEU A 98 5.09 -4.51 5.03
CA LEU A 98 5.49 -3.26 4.38
C LEU A 98 5.89 -2.19 5.39
N LYS A 99 5.08 -2.01 6.43
CA LYS A 99 5.36 -1.06 7.52
C LYS A 99 6.70 -1.32 8.18
N GLN A 100 7.02 -2.57 8.49
CA GLN A 100 8.29 -2.98 9.09
C GLN A 100 9.49 -2.79 8.17
N ASN A 101 9.27 -2.65 6.85
CA ASN A 101 10.30 -2.52 5.84
C ASN A 101 10.39 -1.11 5.22
N GLY A 102 9.86 -0.10 5.90
CA GLY A 102 10.10 1.31 5.58
C GLY A 102 9.20 1.89 4.49
N PHE A 103 8.11 1.24 4.13
CA PHE A 103 7.05 1.83 3.31
C PHE A 103 6.30 2.88 4.14
N LYS A 104 6.01 4.03 3.55
CA LYS A 104 5.46 5.19 4.28
C LYS A 104 3.95 5.34 4.13
N GLU A 105 3.42 5.06 2.95
CA GLU A 105 2.01 5.24 2.63
C GLU A 105 1.40 3.88 2.29
N ILE A 106 0.71 3.29 3.27
CA ILE A 106 0.15 1.94 3.19
C ILE A 106 -1.33 2.01 3.49
N SER A 107 -2.14 1.50 2.57
CA SER A 107 -3.58 1.40 2.73
C SER A 107 -4.08 -0.01 2.50
N VAL A 108 -5.14 -0.38 3.19
CA VAL A 108 -5.85 -1.65 3.04
C VAL A 108 -7.30 -1.35 2.65
N LEU A 109 -7.77 -1.93 1.55
CA LEU A 109 -9.16 -1.80 1.12
C LEU A 109 -10.07 -2.60 2.07
N GLU A 110 -10.97 -1.90 2.76
CA GLU A 110 -11.91 -2.50 3.72
C GLU A 110 -12.83 -3.53 3.06
N GLY A 111 -12.89 -4.71 3.67
CA GLY A 111 -13.70 -5.82 3.17
C GLY A 111 -13.18 -6.51 1.92
N GLY A 112 -12.07 -6.02 1.36
CA GLY A 112 -11.43 -6.58 0.18
C GLY A 112 -12.34 -6.66 -1.04
N ILE A 113 -12.04 -7.59 -1.95
CA ILE A 113 -12.82 -7.74 -3.18
C ILE A 113 -14.26 -8.22 -2.92
N THR A 114 -14.50 -8.89 -1.80
CA THR A 114 -15.85 -9.35 -1.43
C THR A 114 -16.81 -8.17 -1.27
N GLU A 115 -16.45 -7.15 -0.48
CA GLU A 115 -17.29 -5.96 -0.31
C GLU A 115 -17.28 -5.07 -1.57
N TRP A 116 -16.16 -4.99 -2.29
CA TRP A 116 -16.08 -4.29 -3.57
C TRP A 116 -17.14 -4.76 -4.57
N VAL A 117 -17.23 -6.08 -4.77
CA VAL A 117 -18.22 -6.69 -5.67
C VAL A 117 -19.66 -6.54 -5.14
N LYS A 118 -19.84 -6.76 -3.84
CA LYS A 118 -21.16 -6.65 -3.19
C LYS A 118 -21.77 -5.25 -3.32
N ARG A 119 -20.93 -4.21 -3.35
CA ARG A 119 -21.37 -2.82 -3.56
C ARG A 119 -21.58 -2.47 -5.02
N GLY A 120 -21.40 -3.41 -5.95
CA GLY A 120 -21.66 -3.25 -7.37
C GLY A 120 -20.51 -2.61 -8.16
N ASN A 121 -19.31 -2.57 -7.59
CA ASN A 121 -18.14 -2.08 -8.31
C ASN A 121 -17.64 -3.09 -9.34
N ASP A 122 -17.09 -2.59 -10.44
CA ASP A 122 -16.61 -3.40 -11.55
C ASP A 122 -15.34 -4.17 -11.21
N ILE A 123 -15.25 -5.38 -11.79
CA ILE A 123 -14.04 -6.19 -11.78
C ILE A 123 -13.64 -6.57 -13.20
N ASN A 124 -12.34 -6.77 -13.40
CA ASN A 124 -11.76 -7.27 -14.63
C ASN A 124 -11.50 -8.77 -14.50
N TYR A 125 -11.37 -9.43 -15.64
CA TYR A 125 -11.00 -10.84 -15.72
C TYR A 125 -9.72 -10.97 -16.53
N SER A 126 -8.88 -11.95 -16.19
CA SER A 126 -7.77 -12.32 -17.06
C SER A 126 -8.32 -12.93 -18.34
N THR A 127 -8.20 -12.22 -19.44
CA THR A 127 -8.47 -12.81 -20.75
C THR A 127 -7.26 -13.64 -21.11
N TYR A 128 -7.37 -14.96 -21.00
CA TYR A 128 -6.45 -15.84 -21.71
C TYR A 128 -6.72 -15.64 -23.22
N SER A 129 -5.82 -14.94 -23.90
CA SER A 129 -5.74 -15.05 -25.37
C SER A 129 -5.18 -16.44 -25.64
N GLU A 130 -6.03 -17.33 -26.17
CA GLU A 130 -5.63 -18.61 -26.76
C GLU A 130 -4.63 -18.38 -27.92
#